data_f33a6960f503b9fb6e665576392b7571
#
_entry.id   f33a6960f503b9fb6e665576392b7571
#
_cell.length_a   1.000
_cell.length_b   1.000
_cell.length_c   1.000
_cell.angle_alpha   90.00
_cell.angle_beta   90.00
_cell.angle_gamma   90.00
#
_symmetry.space_group_name_H-M   'P 1'
#
loop_
_entity.id
_entity.type
_entity.pdbx_description
1 polymer ?
#
loop_
_entity_poly.entity_id
_entity_poly.type
_entity_poly.pdbx_seq_one_letter_code
_entity_poly.pdbx_strand_id
1 'polypeptide(L)'
;MNIVLGIVVGLIVLMFLIVSHEFGHFIMARRNGVRVKEFGVGFPPRLAAWAHVPPKKKGEKWTWKRLPKKDWGDEQKSLIFSVNSLPIGGFCAMDGESDSDERPRTFGSVSYWKKTKILFGGVAMNWLVAFLILTVLSWTGLPPMLENQFTIKSDETVELKEPVTIDKIYEGSPAERAGLKTGDVITAAISPSGERTEILASTDVVAFGKLYPGETVKYVVNGEDVEVTLNEEGSDVLLGVTMTYGSTISR
;
A
#
# COMPACT_ATOMS: atom_id res chain seq x y z
N MET A 1 -6.02 -12.36 6.85
CA MET A 1 -4.59 -11.95 6.97
C MET A 1 -4.31 -11.61 8.42
N ASN A 2 -3.30 -12.21 9.06
CA ASN A 2 -3.03 -11.96 10.48
C ASN A 2 -2.68 -10.48 10.71
N ILE A 3 -3.30 -9.85 11.71
CA ILE A 3 -3.07 -8.43 12.09
C ILE A 3 -1.57 -8.14 12.26
N VAL A 4 -0.83 -9.07 12.86
CA VAL A 4 0.63 -8.96 13.03
C VAL A 4 1.36 -8.85 11.69
N LEU A 5 1.01 -9.67 10.70
CA LEU A 5 1.59 -9.62 9.36
C LEU A 5 1.30 -8.27 8.69
N GLY A 6 0.06 -7.77 8.82
CA GLY A 6 -0.32 -6.45 8.31
C GLY A 6 0.50 -5.32 8.90
N ILE A 7 0.73 -5.33 10.22
CA ILE A 7 1.57 -4.34 10.91
C ILE A 7 3.02 -4.41 10.39
N VAL A 8 3.58 -5.61 10.29
CA VAL A 8 4.97 -5.79 9.82
C VAL A 8 5.14 -5.28 8.39
N VAL A 9 4.23 -5.65 7.49
CA VAL A 9 4.23 -5.16 6.10
C VAL A 9 4.10 -3.64 6.05
N GLY A 10 3.18 -3.07 6.83
CA GLY A 10 2.99 -1.62 6.92
C GLY A 10 4.26 -0.87 7.38
N LEU A 11 4.96 -1.41 8.38
CA LEU A 11 6.23 -0.83 8.85
C LEU A 11 7.33 -0.92 7.79
N ILE A 12 7.42 -2.03 7.05
CA ILE A 12 8.39 -2.18 5.96
C ILE A 12 8.11 -1.16 4.85
N VAL A 13 6.85 -1.00 4.44
CA VAL A 13 6.45 -0.02 3.42
C VAL A 13 6.75 1.41 3.89
N LEU A 14 6.41 1.73 5.14
CA LEU A 14 6.71 3.04 5.73
C LEU A 14 8.21 3.33 5.72
N MET A 15 9.03 2.37 6.17
CA MET A 15 10.48 2.49 6.16
C MET A 15 11.03 2.71 4.74
N PHE A 16 10.51 1.97 3.77
CA PHE A 16 10.89 2.12 2.37
C PHE A 16 10.58 3.52 1.83
N LEU A 17 9.39 4.05 2.13
CA LEU A 17 8.99 5.40 1.71
C LEU A 17 9.87 6.49 2.34
N ILE A 18 10.20 6.35 3.64
CA ILE A 18 11.07 7.33 4.32
C ILE A 18 12.49 7.27 3.74
N VAL A 19 13.05 6.07 3.55
CA VAL A 19 14.40 5.92 2.96
C VAL A 19 14.43 6.47 1.52
N SER A 20 13.36 6.27 0.75
CA SER A 20 13.23 6.83 -0.59
C SER A 20 13.19 8.36 -0.58
N HIS A 21 12.46 8.94 0.37
CA HIS A 21 12.41 10.38 0.60
C HIS A 21 13.81 10.96 0.89
N GLU A 22 14.51 10.37 1.86
CA GLU A 22 15.88 10.76 2.21
C GLU A 22 16.85 10.61 1.03
N PHE A 23 16.64 9.58 0.20
CA PHE A 23 17.44 9.39 -1.01
C PHE A 23 17.21 10.49 -2.04
N GLY A 24 16.02 11.07 -2.10
CA GLY A 24 15.73 12.27 -2.88
C GLY A 24 16.56 13.47 -2.43
N HIS A 25 16.62 13.75 -1.13
CA HIS A 25 17.48 14.77 -0.55
C HIS A 25 18.96 14.51 -0.86
N PHE A 26 19.41 13.28 -0.69
CA PHE A 26 20.77 12.85 -0.99
C PHE A 26 21.17 13.15 -2.44
N ILE A 27 20.36 12.77 -3.42
CA ILE A 27 20.64 13.03 -4.84
C ILE A 27 20.70 14.52 -5.11
N MET A 28 19.72 15.28 -4.61
CA MET A 28 19.64 16.73 -4.86
C MET A 28 20.73 17.49 -4.15
N ALA A 29 21.13 17.15 -2.93
CA ALA A 29 22.25 17.74 -2.23
C ALA A 29 23.54 17.57 -3.03
N ARG A 30 23.84 16.35 -3.47
CA ARG A 30 25.05 16.09 -4.27
C ARG A 30 25.06 16.81 -5.61
N ARG A 31 23.91 16.83 -6.33
CA ARG A 31 23.79 17.54 -7.62
C ARG A 31 23.93 19.06 -7.48
N ASN A 32 23.57 19.62 -6.33
CA ASN A 32 23.67 21.06 -6.07
C ASN A 32 24.96 21.47 -5.33
N GLY A 33 25.92 20.55 -5.16
CA GLY A 33 27.26 20.83 -4.62
C GLY A 33 27.34 20.81 -3.10
N VAL A 34 26.29 20.39 -2.40
CA VAL A 34 26.28 20.20 -0.94
C VAL A 34 26.90 18.85 -0.59
N ARG A 35 27.76 18.87 0.40
CA ARG A 35 28.39 17.65 0.90
C ARG A 35 27.44 16.90 1.80
N VAL A 36 27.23 15.61 1.50
CA VAL A 36 26.53 14.69 2.39
C VAL A 36 27.57 13.94 3.21
N LYS A 37 27.45 13.99 4.53
CA LYS A 37 28.30 13.32 5.49
C LYS A 37 27.91 11.84 5.61
N GLU A 38 26.62 11.61 5.80
CA GLU A 38 26.08 10.26 6.03
C GLU A 38 24.69 10.10 5.42
N PHE A 39 24.46 8.93 4.84
CA PHE A 39 23.14 8.45 4.49
C PHE A 39 22.86 7.19 5.33
N GLY A 40 21.86 7.27 6.20
CA GLY A 40 21.53 6.21 7.14
C GLY A 40 20.17 5.58 6.87
N VAL A 41 20.11 4.26 6.88
CA VAL A 41 18.88 3.48 6.92
C VAL A 41 18.60 3.12 8.37
N GLY A 42 17.45 3.53 8.91
CA GLY A 42 17.15 3.45 10.32
C GLY A 42 17.84 4.55 11.15
N PHE A 43 17.54 4.59 12.46
CA PHE A 43 18.17 5.53 13.39
C PHE A 43 19.21 4.84 14.29
N PRO A 44 20.25 5.59 14.75
CA PRO A 44 21.28 5.09 15.65
C PRO A 44 20.74 4.30 16.84
N PRO A 45 21.56 3.37 17.40
CA PRO A 45 22.97 3.14 17.14
C PRO A 45 23.25 2.37 15.85
N ARG A 46 24.43 2.65 15.24
CA ARG A 46 24.86 1.99 13.99
C ARG A 46 25.12 0.49 14.21
N LEU A 47 24.61 -0.33 13.28
CA LEU A 47 24.94 -1.76 13.18
C LEU A 47 26.09 -2.01 12.21
N ALA A 48 26.10 -1.31 11.09
CA ALA A 48 27.13 -1.39 10.08
C ALA A 48 27.29 -0.03 9.37
N ALA A 49 28.51 0.26 8.93
CA ALA A 49 28.79 1.46 8.15
C ALA A 49 29.85 1.20 7.10
N TRP A 50 29.72 1.85 5.95
CA TRP A 50 30.65 1.80 4.82
C TRP A 50 31.00 3.23 4.42
N ALA A 51 32.31 3.49 4.23
CA ALA A 51 32.78 4.77 3.73
C ALA A 51 33.29 4.66 2.30
N HIS A 52 33.00 5.67 1.51
CA HIS A 52 33.55 5.85 0.17
C HIS A 52 34.90 6.57 0.29
N VAL A 53 36.00 5.81 0.34
CA VAL A 53 37.34 6.29 0.67
C VAL A 53 38.10 6.70 -0.59
N PRO A 54 38.76 7.87 -0.57
CA PRO A 54 39.60 8.31 -1.69
C PRO A 54 40.82 7.40 -1.88
N PRO A 55 41.36 7.34 -3.09
CA PRO A 55 42.56 6.57 -3.39
C PRO A 55 43.75 7.10 -2.58
N LYS A 56 44.56 6.18 -2.07
CA LYS A 56 45.81 6.53 -1.35
C LYS A 56 46.96 6.82 -2.29
N LYS A 57 46.94 6.30 -3.52
CA LYS A 57 47.98 6.48 -4.53
C LYS A 57 47.38 7.07 -5.81
N LYS A 58 48.21 7.83 -6.56
CA LYS A 58 47.85 8.39 -7.85
C LYS A 58 47.59 7.26 -8.85
N GLY A 59 46.34 7.17 -9.38
CA GLY A 59 45.91 6.11 -10.29
C GLY A 59 44.99 5.04 -9.66
N GLU A 60 44.84 5.01 -8.35
CA GLU A 60 43.86 4.14 -7.70
C GLU A 60 42.45 4.75 -7.81
N LYS A 61 41.42 3.88 -7.80
CA LYS A 61 40.01 4.29 -7.81
C LYS A 61 39.47 4.46 -6.38
N TRP A 62 38.45 5.27 -6.22
CA TRP A 62 37.66 5.34 -5.01
C TRP A 62 37.09 3.96 -4.66
N THR A 63 37.17 3.57 -3.41
CA THR A 63 36.71 2.24 -2.96
C THR A 63 35.78 2.36 -1.75
N TRP A 64 34.83 1.45 -1.67
CA TRP A 64 33.98 1.28 -0.50
C TRP A 64 34.69 0.40 0.52
N LYS A 65 34.82 0.89 1.76
CA LYS A 65 35.39 0.11 2.87
C LYS A 65 34.43 0.09 4.03
N ARG A 66 34.25 -1.09 4.62
CA ARG A 66 33.52 -1.23 5.88
C ARG A 66 34.30 -0.51 6.98
N LEU A 67 33.61 0.37 7.72
CA LEU A 67 34.20 1.09 8.86
C LEU A 67 34.17 0.21 10.11
N PRO A 68 35.32 0.00 10.78
CA PRO A 68 35.35 -0.62 12.09
C PRO A 68 34.67 0.29 13.13
N LYS A 69 34.12 -0.32 14.19
CA LYS A 69 33.35 0.42 15.23
C LYS A 69 34.16 1.56 15.89
N LYS A 70 35.46 1.41 16.02
CA LYS A 70 36.36 2.42 16.58
C LYS A 70 36.42 3.72 15.77
N ASP A 71 36.16 3.65 14.46
CA ASP A 71 36.29 4.78 13.53
C ASP A 71 34.92 5.47 13.27
N TRP A 72 33.88 5.09 14.01
CA TRP A 72 32.53 5.63 13.79
C TRP A 72 32.34 7.08 14.27
N GLY A 73 33.23 7.56 15.13
CA GLY A 73 33.24 8.94 15.64
C GLY A 73 34.10 9.92 14.86
N ASP A 74 34.97 9.44 13.97
CA ASP A 74 35.83 10.30 13.17
C ASP A 74 35.02 11.03 12.12
N GLU A 75 35.17 12.34 12.04
CA GLU A 75 34.65 13.20 10.94
C GLU A 75 35.40 12.87 9.65
N GLN A 76 35.06 11.74 9.06
CA GLN A 76 35.69 11.33 7.81
C GLN A 76 35.26 12.30 6.69
N LYS A 77 36.23 12.73 5.88
CA LYS A 77 36.00 13.54 4.67
C LYS A 77 35.20 12.77 3.60
N SER A 78 34.83 11.54 3.86
CA SER A 78 34.21 10.58 2.96
C SER A 78 32.70 10.45 3.26
N LEU A 79 31.91 10.19 2.21
CA LEU A 79 30.52 9.84 2.37
C LEU A 79 30.39 8.49 3.10
N ILE A 80 29.55 8.43 4.12
CA ILE A 80 29.25 7.20 4.88
C ILE A 80 27.84 6.74 4.50
N PHE A 81 27.70 5.44 4.24
CA PHE A 81 26.42 4.75 4.26
C PHE A 81 26.33 3.89 5.52
N SER A 82 25.23 4.02 6.28
CA SER A 82 25.04 3.27 7.52
C SER A 82 23.72 2.52 7.54
N VAL A 83 23.75 1.37 8.22
CA VAL A 83 22.56 0.63 8.62
C VAL A 83 22.51 0.68 10.14
N ASN A 84 21.36 1.08 10.68
CA ASN A 84 21.17 1.36 12.08
C ASN A 84 20.17 0.38 12.72
N SER A 85 20.16 0.31 14.05
CA SER A 85 19.41 -0.71 14.80
C SER A 85 17.93 -0.42 14.91
N LEU A 86 17.52 0.84 14.86
CA LEU A 86 16.10 1.20 14.90
C LEU A 86 15.55 1.22 13.48
N PRO A 87 14.74 0.24 13.07
CA PRO A 87 14.26 0.11 11.69
C PRO A 87 13.06 1.04 11.42
N ILE A 88 13.11 2.24 11.96
CA ILE A 88 12.07 3.25 11.80
C ILE A 88 12.71 4.47 11.14
N GLY A 89 12.52 4.58 9.80
CA GLY A 89 12.98 5.75 9.06
C GLY A 89 14.38 5.65 8.48
N GLY A 90 14.96 6.80 8.20
CA GLY A 90 16.28 7.02 7.65
C GLY A 90 16.67 8.47 7.79
N PHE A 91 17.88 8.83 7.38
CA PHE A 91 18.35 10.22 7.38
C PHE A 91 19.41 10.47 6.33
N CYS A 92 19.49 11.72 5.89
CA CYS A 92 20.52 12.23 5.00
C CYS A 92 21.21 13.42 5.69
N ALA A 93 22.32 13.19 6.40
CA ALA A 93 23.04 14.23 7.11
C ALA A 93 23.88 15.06 6.13
N MET A 94 23.48 16.30 5.92
CA MET A 94 24.19 17.27 5.08
C MET A 94 25.12 18.15 5.92
N ASP A 95 26.21 18.60 5.31
CA ASP A 95 27.14 19.55 5.97
C ASP A 95 26.49 20.91 6.08
N GLY A 96 26.49 21.51 7.29
CA GLY A 96 25.92 22.84 7.55
C GLY A 96 24.39 22.91 7.47
N GLU A 97 23.68 21.81 7.73
CA GLU A 97 22.22 21.77 7.72
C GLU A 97 21.61 22.46 8.95
N SER A 98 22.23 22.31 10.10
CA SER A 98 21.76 22.86 11.37
C SER A 98 22.33 24.26 11.68
N ASP A 99 23.35 24.69 10.96
CA ASP A 99 24.06 25.92 11.20
C ASP A 99 23.98 26.85 9.98
N SER A 100 24.02 28.17 10.20
CA SER A 100 24.22 29.19 9.17
C SER A 100 25.65 29.16 8.62
N ASP A 101 26.21 27.97 8.44
CA ASP A 101 27.59 27.71 8.03
C ASP A 101 27.76 28.02 6.54
N GLU A 102 28.46 29.08 6.22
CA GLU A 102 28.73 29.52 4.85
C GLU A 102 30.02 28.95 4.24
N ARG A 103 30.67 28.00 4.91
CA ARG A 103 31.83 27.30 4.34
C ARG A 103 31.47 26.66 3.00
N PRO A 104 32.42 26.56 2.05
CA PRO A 104 32.16 25.93 0.77
C PRO A 104 31.61 24.51 0.89
N ARG A 105 30.59 24.19 0.09
CA ARG A 105 29.91 22.89 0.02
C ARG A 105 29.03 22.54 1.22
N THR A 106 28.68 23.52 2.06
CA THR A 106 27.66 23.37 3.09
C THR A 106 26.26 23.71 2.56
N PHE A 107 25.22 23.26 3.23
CA PHE A 107 23.84 23.63 2.91
C PHE A 107 23.63 25.15 3.07
N GLY A 108 24.27 25.78 4.05
CA GLY A 108 24.25 27.23 4.25
C GLY A 108 24.77 28.03 3.05
N SER A 109 25.85 27.56 2.42
CA SER A 109 26.57 28.25 1.36
C SER A 109 25.90 28.28 -0.02
N VAL A 110 24.90 27.45 -0.26
CA VAL A 110 24.24 27.37 -1.58
C VAL A 110 23.10 28.36 -1.68
N SER A 111 22.81 28.83 -2.92
CA SER A 111 21.74 29.78 -3.20
C SER A 111 20.36 29.25 -2.82
N TYR A 112 19.40 30.15 -2.57
CA TYR A 112 18.03 29.83 -2.22
C TYR A 112 17.39 28.78 -3.14
N TRP A 113 17.50 28.93 -4.46
CA TRP A 113 16.96 27.97 -5.42
C TRP A 113 17.57 26.58 -5.33
N LYS A 114 18.85 26.49 -4.95
CA LYS A 114 19.48 25.17 -4.70
C LYS A 114 18.95 24.56 -3.42
N LYS A 115 18.78 25.35 -2.34
CA LYS A 115 18.15 24.90 -1.09
C LYS A 115 16.76 24.36 -1.36
N THR A 116 15.92 25.10 -2.10
CA THR A 116 14.56 24.68 -2.48
C THR A 116 14.57 23.36 -3.25
N LYS A 117 15.47 23.20 -4.24
CA LYS A 117 15.60 21.93 -4.98
C LYS A 117 15.98 20.76 -4.08
N ILE A 118 16.86 20.99 -3.11
CA ILE A 118 17.28 19.96 -2.15
C ILE A 118 16.09 19.57 -1.27
N LEU A 119 15.40 20.54 -0.69
CA LEU A 119 14.24 20.29 0.17
C LEU A 119 13.08 19.60 -0.59
N PHE A 120 12.83 20.01 -1.84
CA PHE A 120 11.81 19.40 -2.67
C PHE A 120 12.19 17.99 -3.16
N GLY A 121 13.48 17.66 -3.14
CA GLY A 121 14.02 16.39 -3.63
C GLY A 121 13.38 15.17 -2.99
N GLY A 122 13.13 15.20 -1.69
CA GLY A 122 12.48 14.11 -0.96
C GLY A 122 11.04 13.88 -1.42
N VAL A 123 10.26 14.96 -1.53
CA VAL A 123 8.87 14.89 -2.01
C VAL A 123 8.81 14.39 -3.46
N ALA A 124 9.67 14.90 -4.32
CA ALA A 124 9.75 14.48 -5.73
C ALA A 124 10.10 12.97 -5.86
N MET A 125 10.95 12.45 -4.98
CA MET A 125 11.29 11.03 -4.96
C MET A 125 10.09 10.19 -4.54
N ASN A 126 9.33 10.59 -3.54
CA ASN A 126 8.12 9.86 -3.13
C ASN A 126 7.07 9.86 -4.24
N TRP A 127 6.91 10.95 -4.98
CA TRP A 127 6.03 11.00 -6.15
C TRP A 127 6.49 10.05 -7.25
N LEU A 128 7.81 10.00 -7.52
CA LEU A 128 8.37 9.08 -8.49
C LEU A 128 8.13 7.62 -8.08
N VAL A 129 8.36 7.28 -6.81
CA VAL A 129 8.13 5.92 -6.28
C VAL A 129 6.65 5.56 -6.36
N ALA A 130 5.75 6.46 -5.96
CA ALA A 130 4.31 6.24 -6.08
C ALA A 130 3.89 6.01 -7.53
N PHE A 131 4.39 6.82 -8.46
CA PHE A 131 4.12 6.65 -9.91
C PHE A 131 4.59 5.29 -10.41
N LEU A 132 5.81 4.86 -10.05
CA LEU A 132 6.33 3.54 -10.46
C LEU A 132 5.51 2.39 -9.88
N ILE A 133 5.13 2.47 -8.59
CA ILE A 133 4.30 1.44 -7.95
C ILE A 133 2.93 1.35 -8.65
N LEU A 134 2.27 2.49 -8.87
CA LEU A 134 0.98 2.53 -9.55
C LEU A 134 1.06 2.02 -10.98
N THR A 135 2.16 2.32 -11.69
CA THR A 135 2.38 1.80 -13.05
C THR A 135 2.49 0.27 -13.05
N VAL A 136 3.26 -0.30 -12.11
CA VAL A 136 3.40 -1.76 -11.98
C VAL A 136 2.05 -2.39 -11.61
N LEU A 137 1.34 -1.82 -10.63
CA LEU A 137 0.01 -2.30 -10.24
C LEU A 137 -0.99 -2.22 -11.40
N SER A 138 -0.94 -1.16 -12.22
CA SER A 138 -1.78 -1.05 -13.42
C SER A 138 -1.50 -2.16 -14.44
N TRP A 139 -0.25 -2.63 -14.54
CA TRP A 139 0.08 -3.76 -15.42
C TRP A 139 -0.35 -5.13 -14.86
N THR A 140 -0.33 -5.30 -13.54
CA THR A 140 -0.73 -6.55 -12.88
C THR A 140 -2.23 -6.66 -12.63
N GLY A 141 -2.99 -5.59 -12.83
CA GLY A 141 -4.38 -5.44 -12.45
C GLY A 141 -4.51 -4.87 -11.03
N LEU A 142 -5.30 -3.79 -10.91
CA LEU A 142 -5.63 -3.21 -9.60
C LEU A 142 -6.81 -3.99 -9.03
N PRO A 143 -6.73 -4.45 -7.77
CA PRO A 143 -7.93 -4.95 -7.11
C PRO A 143 -8.97 -3.82 -7.01
N PRO A 144 -10.29 -4.14 -7.08
CA PRO A 144 -11.33 -3.14 -6.91
C PRO A 144 -11.18 -2.49 -5.53
N MET A 145 -10.86 -1.18 -5.52
CA MET A 145 -10.61 -0.45 -4.26
C MET A 145 -11.85 0.23 -3.69
N LEU A 146 -12.88 0.43 -4.51
CA LEU A 146 -14.13 1.08 -4.13
C LEU A 146 -15.31 0.32 -4.73
N GLU A 147 -16.36 0.20 -3.96
CA GLU A 147 -17.67 -0.24 -4.44
C GLU A 147 -18.19 0.76 -5.49
N ASN A 148 -18.76 0.26 -6.57
CA ASN A 148 -19.32 1.08 -7.65
C ASN A 148 -18.33 2.07 -8.30
N GLN A 149 -17.05 1.69 -8.39
CA GLN A 149 -16.09 2.45 -9.16
C GLN A 149 -16.59 2.60 -10.58
N PHE A 150 -16.84 3.87 -11.02
CA PHE A 150 -17.36 4.09 -12.36
C PHE A 150 -16.41 3.57 -13.42
N THR A 151 -16.95 2.80 -14.34
CA THR A 151 -16.24 2.25 -15.48
C THR A 151 -16.33 3.23 -16.64
N ILE A 152 -15.22 3.64 -17.20
CA ILE A 152 -15.23 4.33 -18.50
C ILE A 152 -15.53 3.25 -19.52
N LYS A 153 -16.74 3.29 -20.12
CA LYS A 153 -17.09 2.40 -21.23
C LYS A 153 -16.20 2.75 -22.41
N SER A 154 -15.29 1.86 -22.75
CA SER A 154 -14.52 1.88 -23.99
C SER A 154 -14.78 0.58 -24.75
N ASP A 155 -14.62 0.60 -26.06
CA ASP A 155 -14.83 -0.59 -26.92
C ASP A 155 -13.87 -1.76 -26.56
N GLU A 156 -12.83 -1.48 -25.77
CA GLU A 156 -11.84 -2.47 -25.30
C GLU A 156 -12.12 -2.94 -23.85
N THR A 157 -13.16 -2.44 -23.19
CA THR A 157 -13.46 -2.82 -21.81
C THR A 157 -14.46 -3.96 -21.79
N VAL A 158 -14.02 -5.15 -21.42
CA VAL A 158 -14.91 -6.29 -21.16
C VAL A 158 -15.23 -6.31 -19.67
N GLU A 159 -16.48 -6.10 -19.34
CA GLU A 159 -16.97 -6.24 -17.97
C GLU A 159 -17.17 -7.73 -17.69
N LEU A 160 -16.22 -8.34 -16.97
CA LEU A 160 -16.40 -9.71 -16.46
C LEU A 160 -17.23 -9.61 -15.19
N LYS A 161 -18.45 -10.12 -15.26
CA LYS A 161 -19.30 -10.27 -14.08
C LYS A 161 -18.85 -11.52 -13.33
N GLU A 162 -18.12 -11.36 -12.24
CA GLU A 162 -17.90 -12.45 -11.32
C GLU A 162 -19.17 -12.74 -10.53
N PRO A 163 -19.50 -13.98 -10.29
CA PRO A 163 -20.68 -14.33 -9.52
C PRO A 163 -20.54 -13.85 -8.06
N VAL A 164 -21.64 -13.48 -7.45
CA VAL A 164 -21.69 -13.07 -6.04
C VAL A 164 -21.40 -14.30 -5.17
N THR A 165 -20.26 -14.26 -4.46
CA THR A 165 -19.80 -15.39 -3.62
C THR A 165 -19.90 -15.00 -2.14
N ILE A 166 -20.33 -15.93 -1.30
CA ILE A 166 -20.40 -15.76 0.16
C ILE A 166 -19.00 -15.88 0.76
N ASP A 167 -18.49 -14.80 1.37
CA ASP A 167 -17.20 -14.78 2.05
C ASP A 167 -17.28 -15.24 3.50
N LYS A 168 -18.35 -14.83 4.19
CA LYS A 168 -18.54 -15.14 5.60
C LYS A 168 -20.02 -15.20 5.93
N ILE A 169 -20.37 -16.10 6.84
CA ILE A 169 -21.71 -16.26 7.40
C ILE A 169 -21.65 -15.89 8.88
N TYR A 170 -22.61 -15.10 9.35
CA TYR A 170 -22.73 -14.74 10.75
C TYR A 170 -23.48 -15.81 11.52
N GLU A 171 -22.98 -16.12 12.72
CA GLU A 171 -23.58 -17.11 13.64
C GLU A 171 -25.02 -16.70 14.01
N GLY A 172 -25.94 -17.66 14.01
CA GLY A 172 -27.37 -17.44 14.28
C GLY A 172 -28.15 -16.77 13.16
N SER A 173 -27.51 -16.50 12.00
CA SER A 173 -28.14 -15.80 10.86
C SER A 173 -29.12 -16.68 10.08
N PRO A 174 -30.03 -16.07 9.28
CA PRO A 174 -30.86 -16.79 8.31
C PRO A 174 -30.05 -17.67 7.35
N ALA A 175 -28.92 -17.17 6.87
CA ALA A 175 -28.04 -17.92 5.97
C ALA A 175 -27.48 -19.19 6.63
N GLU A 176 -27.05 -19.10 7.90
CA GLU A 176 -26.57 -20.26 8.63
C GLU A 176 -27.68 -21.29 8.86
N ARG A 177 -28.87 -20.83 9.28
CA ARG A 177 -30.05 -21.70 9.48
C ARG A 177 -30.48 -22.39 8.20
N ALA A 178 -30.31 -21.77 7.04
CA ALA A 178 -30.60 -22.34 5.72
C ALA A 178 -29.47 -23.26 5.21
N GLY A 179 -28.36 -23.41 5.94
CA GLY A 179 -27.27 -24.30 5.59
C GLY A 179 -26.33 -23.76 4.50
N LEU A 180 -26.35 -22.46 4.22
CA LEU A 180 -25.40 -21.81 3.30
C LEU A 180 -23.98 -21.90 3.84
N LYS A 181 -22.98 -21.89 2.95
CA LYS A 181 -21.58 -22.04 3.30
C LYS A 181 -20.72 -20.94 2.66
N THR A 182 -19.60 -20.65 3.28
CA THR A 182 -18.56 -19.82 2.67
C THR A 182 -18.07 -20.44 1.38
N GLY A 183 -17.99 -19.66 0.32
CA GLY A 183 -17.67 -20.09 -1.04
C GLY A 183 -18.89 -20.39 -1.91
N ASP A 184 -20.11 -20.39 -1.36
CA ASP A 184 -21.33 -20.55 -2.15
C ASP A 184 -21.57 -19.36 -3.05
N VAL A 185 -22.07 -19.64 -4.26
CA VAL A 185 -22.34 -18.64 -5.31
C VAL A 185 -23.82 -18.39 -5.43
N ILE A 186 -24.26 -17.14 -5.26
CA ILE A 186 -25.65 -16.72 -5.42
C ILE A 186 -25.83 -16.15 -6.83
N THR A 187 -26.74 -16.73 -7.61
CA THR A 187 -27.00 -16.30 -9.00
C THR A 187 -28.36 -15.66 -9.21
N ALA A 188 -29.35 -15.99 -8.41
CA ALA A 188 -30.69 -15.40 -8.47
C ALA A 188 -31.38 -15.47 -7.11
N ALA A 189 -32.45 -14.68 -6.95
CA ALA A 189 -33.37 -14.74 -5.85
C ALA A 189 -34.80 -14.90 -6.39
N ILE A 190 -35.67 -15.62 -5.66
CA ILE A 190 -37.05 -15.89 -6.03
C ILE A 190 -37.94 -15.40 -4.89
N SER A 191 -38.84 -14.51 -5.21
CA SER A 191 -39.80 -13.95 -4.26
C SER A 191 -40.81 -14.98 -3.76
N PRO A 192 -41.55 -14.71 -2.67
CA PRO A 192 -42.63 -15.59 -2.22
C PRO A 192 -43.75 -15.76 -3.28
N SER A 193 -43.90 -14.79 -4.19
CA SER A 193 -44.84 -14.89 -5.33
C SER A 193 -44.31 -15.72 -6.51
N GLY A 194 -43.04 -16.19 -6.45
CA GLY A 194 -42.42 -16.96 -7.52
C GLY A 194 -41.70 -16.13 -8.59
N GLU A 195 -41.57 -14.83 -8.42
CA GLU A 195 -40.83 -13.96 -9.34
C GLU A 195 -39.35 -14.15 -9.16
N ARG A 196 -38.61 -14.43 -10.24
CA ARG A 196 -37.16 -14.63 -10.24
C ARG A 196 -36.44 -13.34 -10.61
N THR A 197 -35.54 -12.91 -9.74
CA THR A 197 -34.65 -11.76 -9.94
C THR A 197 -33.22 -12.27 -10.07
N GLU A 198 -32.50 -11.90 -11.13
CA GLU A 198 -31.09 -12.22 -11.25
C GLU A 198 -30.24 -11.37 -10.30
N ILE A 199 -29.27 -12.00 -9.65
CA ILE A 199 -28.33 -11.35 -8.74
C ILE A 199 -27.03 -11.15 -9.52
N LEU A 200 -26.70 -9.89 -9.81
CA LEU A 200 -25.51 -9.50 -10.55
C LEU A 200 -24.45 -8.86 -9.64
N ALA A 201 -24.88 -8.32 -8.50
CA ALA A 201 -24.01 -7.71 -7.51
C ALA A 201 -24.48 -8.02 -6.09
N SER A 202 -23.62 -7.89 -5.10
CA SER A 202 -23.96 -8.07 -3.69
C SER A 202 -25.04 -7.07 -3.23
N THR A 203 -25.10 -5.90 -3.83
CA THR A 203 -26.15 -4.90 -3.60
C THR A 203 -27.55 -5.40 -3.97
N ASP A 204 -27.65 -6.28 -4.96
CA ASP A 204 -28.94 -6.85 -5.39
C ASP A 204 -29.49 -7.81 -4.34
N VAL A 205 -28.62 -8.57 -3.68
CA VAL A 205 -29.01 -9.44 -2.55
C VAL A 205 -29.56 -8.60 -1.41
N VAL A 206 -28.89 -7.49 -1.09
CA VAL A 206 -29.33 -6.58 -0.02
C VAL A 206 -30.65 -5.89 -0.40
N ALA A 207 -30.76 -5.42 -1.65
CA ALA A 207 -31.99 -4.78 -2.14
C ALA A 207 -33.17 -5.76 -2.12
N PHE A 208 -32.95 -6.99 -2.60
CA PHE A 208 -33.96 -8.03 -2.57
C PHE A 208 -34.40 -8.38 -1.14
N GLY A 209 -33.45 -8.57 -0.21
CA GLY A 209 -33.75 -8.84 1.19
C GLY A 209 -34.58 -7.76 1.87
N LYS A 210 -34.37 -6.49 1.52
CA LYS A 210 -35.15 -5.35 2.04
C LYS A 210 -36.61 -5.32 1.55
N LEU A 211 -36.91 -6.00 0.45
CA LEU A 211 -38.29 -6.06 -0.08
C LEU A 211 -39.15 -7.11 0.66
N TYR A 212 -38.52 -8.10 1.29
CA TYR A 212 -39.20 -9.27 1.88
C TYR A 212 -38.72 -9.57 3.33
N PRO A 213 -38.74 -8.57 4.24
CA PRO A 213 -38.29 -8.78 5.63
C PRO A 213 -39.23 -9.77 6.34
N GLY A 214 -38.67 -10.74 7.05
CA GLY A 214 -39.43 -11.76 7.78
C GLY A 214 -40.06 -12.84 6.91
N GLU A 215 -39.98 -12.74 5.59
CA GLU A 215 -40.60 -13.70 4.68
C GLU A 215 -39.63 -14.83 4.31
N THR A 216 -40.17 -15.97 3.85
CA THR A 216 -39.39 -17.07 3.28
C THR A 216 -39.26 -16.85 1.78
N VAL A 217 -38.03 -16.67 1.34
CA VAL A 217 -37.61 -16.48 -0.05
C VAL A 217 -36.72 -17.63 -0.49
N LYS A 218 -36.47 -17.78 -1.79
CA LYS A 218 -35.49 -18.73 -2.30
C LYS A 218 -34.33 -18.00 -2.93
N TYR A 219 -33.11 -18.45 -2.62
CA TYR A 219 -31.92 -18.06 -3.35
C TYR A 219 -31.44 -19.23 -4.21
N VAL A 220 -31.05 -18.92 -5.44
CA VAL A 220 -30.41 -19.93 -6.32
C VAL A 220 -28.91 -19.92 -6.00
N VAL A 221 -28.49 -20.94 -5.29
CA VAL A 221 -27.14 -21.08 -4.76
C VAL A 221 -26.48 -22.29 -5.40
N ASN A 222 -25.33 -22.09 -6.06
CA ASN A 222 -24.63 -23.14 -6.82
C ASN A 222 -25.54 -23.89 -7.83
N GLY A 223 -26.60 -23.22 -8.31
CA GLY A 223 -27.59 -23.78 -9.25
C GLY A 223 -28.78 -24.52 -8.59
N GLU A 224 -28.84 -24.57 -7.27
CA GLU A 224 -29.95 -25.19 -6.51
C GLU A 224 -30.77 -24.12 -5.77
N ASP A 225 -32.08 -24.36 -5.64
CA ASP A 225 -32.96 -23.46 -4.88
C ASP A 225 -32.86 -23.74 -3.39
N VAL A 226 -32.41 -22.74 -2.62
CA VAL A 226 -32.31 -22.82 -1.16
C VAL A 226 -33.32 -21.88 -0.52
N GLU A 227 -34.21 -22.42 0.31
CA GLU A 227 -35.19 -21.65 1.05
C GLU A 227 -34.56 -20.97 2.26
N VAL A 228 -34.76 -19.66 2.40
CA VAL A 228 -34.21 -18.86 3.49
C VAL A 228 -35.32 -17.99 4.07
N THR A 229 -35.59 -18.11 5.36
CA THR A 229 -36.47 -17.18 6.08
C THR A 229 -35.63 -16.00 6.57
N LEU A 230 -35.87 -14.82 6.00
CA LEU A 230 -35.16 -13.58 6.33
C LEU A 230 -35.52 -13.09 7.74
N ASN A 231 -34.66 -12.31 8.34
CA ASN A 231 -35.00 -11.63 9.60
C ASN A 231 -36.01 -10.49 9.37
N GLU A 232 -36.73 -10.11 10.42
CA GLU A 232 -37.72 -9.04 10.39
C GLU A 232 -37.10 -7.66 10.10
N GLU A 233 -37.93 -6.72 9.68
CA GLU A 233 -37.55 -5.33 9.44
C GLU A 233 -36.96 -4.68 10.70
N GLY A 234 -35.84 -3.99 10.57
CA GLY A 234 -35.13 -3.39 11.70
C GLY A 234 -34.00 -4.24 12.27
N SER A 235 -33.81 -5.45 11.76
CA SER A 235 -32.60 -6.23 12.02
C SER A 235 -31.43 -5.65 11.22
N ASP A 236 -30.27 -5.42 11.87
CA ASP A 236 -29.02 -4.98 11.20
C ASP A 236 -28.54 -6.01 10.15
N VAL A 237 -29.12 -7.22 10.19
CA VAL A 237 -28.63 -8.36 9.39
C VAL A 237 -29.84 -9.11 8.80
N LEU A 238 -30.25 -8.83 7.58
CA LEU A 238 -31.39 -9.52 6.93
C LEU A 238 -31.09 -10.96 6.55
N LEU A 239 -30.02 -11.21 5.80
CA LEU A 239 -29.58 -12.54 5.39
C LEU A 239 -28.41 -13.06 6.26
N GLY A 240 -27.51 -12.20 6.67
CA GLY A 240 -26.41 -12.52 7.54
C GLY A 240 -25.18 -13.11 6.87
N VAL A 241 -24.82 -12.54 5.76
CA VAL A 241 -23.61 -12.91 5.00
C VAL A 241 -22.79 -11.68 4.66
N THR A 242 -21.47 -11.88 4.53
CA THR A 242 -20.59 -10.97 3.81
C THR A 242 -20.30 -11.58 2.45
N MET A 243 -20.34 -10.78 1.40
CA MET A 243 -20.22 -11.26 0.02
C MET A 243 -19.12 -10.49 -0.70
N THR A 244 -18.44 -11.17 -1.64
CA THR A 244 -17.55 -10.51 -2.61
C THR A 244 -18.36 -9.79 -3.67
N TYR A 245 -17.76 -8.72 -4.19
CA TYR A 245 -18.37 -7.97 -5.29
C TYR A 245 -18.13 -8.67 -6.62
N GLY A 246 -19.22 -8.82 -7.38
CA GLY A 246 -19.24 -9.55 -8.63
C GLY A 246 -18.84 -8.77 -9.88
N SER A 247 -17.86 -7.86 -9.86
CA SER A 247 -17.35 -7.26 -11.09
C SER A 247 -15.86 -7.07 -11.10
N THR A 248 -15.16 -7.80 -11.97
CA THR A 248 -13.76 -7.55 -12.35
C THR A 248 -13.72 -6.98 -13.76
N ILE A 249 -12.94 -5.91 -13.93
CA ILE A 249 -12.61 -5.39 -15.27
C ILE A 249 -11.34 -6.12 -15.70
N SER A 250 -11.44 -6.97 -16.73
CA SER A 250 -10.26 -7.50 -17.41
C SER A 250 -10.05 -6.78 -18.74
N ARG A 251 -8.80 -6.59 -19.09
CA ARG A 251 -8.37 -6.16 -20.42
C ARG A 251 -8.32 -7.33 -21.36
#